data_f8588965290a6978fef5b1ee76917c1e
#
_entry.id   f8588965290a6978fef5b1ee76917c1e
#
_cell.length_a   1.000
_cell.length_b   1.000
_cell.length_c   1.000
_cell.angle_alpha   90.00
_cell.angle_beta   90.00
_cell.angle_gamma   90.00
#
_symmetry.space_group_name_H-M   'P 1'
#
loop_
_entity.id
_entity.type
_entity.pdbx_description
1 polymer ?
#
loop_
_entity_poly.entity_id
_entity_poly.type
_entity_poly.pdbx_seq_one_letter_code
_entity_poly.pdbx_strand_id
1 'polypeptide(L)'
;LLHSENVGEKPLRANWVCDILGIGVLAFAYYIAVAIKDPIAALGWFFFAVLLVIIGTYLLFVAGSVMLCRILQKCKGYYYRPNHFVSVSSMAYRMKRNGAGLASICILSTMVLVILSSTACLYFGAEDMILCRYPRDVNAEMRVDDLTAVDTYRAEFEKVIAADNAAPINIVDYRNAAIAGALTDATLEVDSTNADLYDYGKVVQLRFIPLADYNAAMGTNETLEKGEVLLYPFRTHYDAAALTVAKRGKTVDTFRIKKQVTDAPGSGSIAMDITPVLTLVVPDLSDSLAALRSIYTAANEPMLAQYWHYAFDTPRSTEEQVALCNHLMETSAMGGADGNLRYSTCESRSAESAGFYANYGGIFFLGILLSVVFILATVLILYYKQVSEGYEDQARFGIMQNVGMTEKEIRRSINSQLLTVFFLPLVGAGVH
;
A
#
# COMPACT_ATOMS: atom_id res chain seq x y z
N LEU A 1 7.28 -61.59 21.47
CA LEU A 1 7.75 -60.19 21.45
C LEU A 1 6.60 -59.29 21.89
N LEU A 2 6.41 -59.16 23.21
CA LEU A 2 5.49 -58.20 23.82
C LEU A 2 6.13 -56.80 23.73
N HIS A 3 5.71 -56.01 22.79
CA HIS A 3 6.00 -54.58 22.81
C HIS A 3 5.17 -53.96 23.94
N SER A 4 5.83 -53.63 25.03
CA SER A 4 5.23 -52.88 26.13
C SER A 4 4.95 -51.46 25.66
N GLU A 5 3.73 -51.18 25.22
CA GLU A 5 3.20 -49.82 25.06
C GLU A 5 2.88 -49.19 26.43
N ASN A 6 3.83 -49.21 27.33
CA ASN A 6 3.78 -48.45 28.57
C ASN A 6 4.46 -47.08 28.34
N VAL A 7 3.89 -46.28 27.51
CA VAL A 7 4.23 -44.86 27.51
C VAL A 7 3.37 -44.20 28.57
N GLY A 8 3.85 -44.16 29.78
CA GLY A 8 3.29 -43.31 30.83
C GLY A 8 3.21 -41.87 30.28
N GLU A 9 2.00 -41.30 30.22
CA GLU A 9 1.78 -39.96 29.73
C GLU A 9 2.60 -38.98 30.58
N LYS A 10 3.67 -38.42 29.99
CA LYS A 10 4.46 -37.37 30.64
C LYS A 10 3.57 -36.15 30.85
N PRO A 11 3.56 -35.54 32.06
CA PRO A 11 2.75 -34.38 32.33
C PRO A 11 3.04 -33.26 31.32
N LEU A 12 2.01 -32.64 30.81
CA LEU A 12 2.06 -31.51 29.88
C LEU A 12 2.91 -30.39 30.48
N ARG A 13 4.15 -30.21 30.06
CA ARG A 13 4.94 -29.03 30.41
C ARG A 13 4.62 -27.95 29.39
N ALA A 14 3.93 -26.88 29.81
CA ALA A 14 3.80 -25.68 29.00
C ALA A 14 5.16 -25.00 28.96
N ASN A 15 5.70 -24.78 27.78
CA ASN A 15 6.88 -23.97 27.58
C ASN A 15 6.45 -22.49 27.47
N TRP A 16 6.17 -21.87 28.63
CA TRP A 16 5.79 -20.46 28.71
C TRP A 16 6.82 -19.53 28.01
N VAL A 17 8.08 -19.97 27.92
CA VAL A 17 9.14 -19.27 27.18
C VAL A 17 8.82 -19.22 25.68
N CYS A 18 8.34 -20.33 25.09
CA CYS A 18 7.95 -20.37 23.68
C CYS A 18 6.72 -19.50 23.39
N ASP A 19 5.78 -19.39 24.36
CA ASP A 19 4.60 -18.54 24.22
C ASP A 19 5.00 -17.06 24.22
N ILE A 20 5.83 -16.63 25.18
CA ILE A 20 6.34 -15.26 25.24
C ILE A 20 7.18 -14.94 24.01
N LEU A 21 8.03 -15.87 23.56
CA LEU A 21 8.82 -15.71 22.36
C LEU A 21 7.91 -15.55 21.11
N GLY A 22 6.86 -16.38 20.98
CA GLY A 22 5.90 -16.30 19.88
C GLY A 22 5.17 -14.93 19.85
N ILE A 23 4.69 -14.48 20.99
CA ILE A 23 4.05 -13.13 21.12
C ILE A 23 5.07 -12.03 20.77
N GLY A 24 6.30 -12.13 21.26
CA GLY A 24 7.37 -11.15 21.01
C GLY A 24 7.72 -11.07 19.51
N VAL A 25 7.84 -12.22 18.85
CA VAL A 25 8.11 -12.29 17.40
C VAL A 25 6.97 -11.70 16.58
N LEU A 26 5.71 -11.99 16.92
CA LEU A 26 4.54 -11.39 16.26
C LEU A 26 4.47 -9.88 16.48
N ALA A 27 4.64 -9.43 17.74
CA ALA A 27 4.65 -8.00 18.05
C ALA A 27 5.74 -7.26 17.28
N PHE A 28 6.93 -7.85 17.16
CA PHE A 28 8.03 -7.28 16.37
C PHE A 28 7.72 -7.25 14.88
N ALA A 29 7.11 -8.30 14.33
CA ALA A 29 6.68 -8.33 12.92
C ALA A 29 5.66 -7.24 12.62
N TYR A 30 4.65 -7.05 13.47
CA TYR A 30 3.67 -5.98 13.33
C TYR A 30 4.28 -4.59 13.53
N TYR A 31 5.22 -4.46 14.46
CA TYR A 31 5.97 -3.21 14.62
C TYR A 31 6.70 -2.82 13.34
N ILE A 32 7.40 -3.76 12.69
CA ILE A 32 8.07 -3.54 11.39
C ILE A 32 7.03 -3.07 10.35
N ALA A 33 5.89 -3.78 10.25
CA ALA A 33 4.86 -3.47 9.26
C ALA A 33 4.25 -2.05 9.43
N VAL A 34 4.16 -1.54 10.66
CA VAL A 34 3.59 -0.20 10.95
C VAL A 34 4.66 0.90 10.93
N ALA A 35 5.89 0.59 11.36
CA ALA A 35 6.96 1.58 11.50
C ALA A 35 7.57 2.00 10.16
N ILE A 36 7.62 1.09 9.19
CA ILE A 36 8.22 1.36 7.87
C ILE A 36 7.17 2.00 6.97
N LYS A 37 7.34 3.30 6.70
CA LYS A 37 6.44 4.09 5.85
C LYS A 37 6.96 4.26 4.43
N ASP A 38 8.26 4.11 4.22
CA ASP A 38 8.89 4.19 2.91
C ASP A 38 8.53 2.94 2.07
N PRO A 39 7.90 3.10 0.88
CA PRO A 39 7.48 1.98 0.04
C PRO A 39 8.62 1.07 -0.41
N ILE A 40 9.82 1.62 -0.67
CA ILE A 40 10.99 0.86 -1.14
C ILE A 40 11.59 0.05 0.00
N ALA A 41 11.78 0.68 1.17
CA ALA A 41 12.22 -0.02 2.37
C ALA A 41 11.20 -1.09 2.80
N ALA A 42 9.89 -0.79 2.71
CA ALA A 42 8.82 -1.73 2.99
C ALA A 42 8.91 -2.99 2.15
N LEU A 43 9.22 -2.88 0.84
CA LEU A 43 9.37 -4.03 -0.05
C LEU A 43 10.51 -4.95 0.41
N GLY A 44 11.65 -4.39 0.85
CA GLY A 44 12.79 -5.15 1.37
C GLY A 44 12.47 -5.88 2.68
N TRP A 45 11.77 -5.22 3.60
CA TRP A 45 11.40 -5.79 4.89
C TRP A 45 10.17 -6.70 4.86
N PHE A 46 9.37 -6.63 3.79
CA PHE A 46 8.11 -7.39 3.66
C PHE A 46 8.30 -8.89 3.83
N PHE A 47 9.23 -9.49 3.08
CA PHE A 47 9.46 -10.94 3.16
C PHE A 47 9.94 -11.38 4.55
N PHE A 48 10.77 -10.54 5.18
CA PHE A 48 11.25 -10.81 6.54
C PHE A 48 10.11 -10.73 7.56
N ALA A 49 9.25 -9.72 7.47
CA ALA A 49 8.09 -9.57 8.32
C ALA A 49 7.11 -10.75 8.17
N VAL A 50 6.81 -11.16 6.93
CA VAL A 50 5.96 -12.34 6.66
C VAL A 50 6.56 -13.61 7.26
N LEU A 51 7.87 -13.83 7.14
CA LEU A 51 8.54 -14.99 7.74
C LEU A 51 8.43 -14.98 9.28
N LEU A 52 8.59 -13.81 9.91
CA LEU A 52 8.40 -13.64 11.34
C LEU A 52 6.95 -13.93 11.77
N VAL A 53 5.96 -13.48 11.01
CA VAL A 53 4.53 -13.78 11.27
C VAL A 53 4.30 -15.29 11.21
N ILE A 54 4.82 -15.99 10.21
CA ILE A 54 4.70 -17.45 10.09
C ILE A 54 5.33 -18.14 11.29
N ILE A 55 6.56 -17.81 11.64
CA ILE A 55 7.28 -18.42 12.79
C ILE A 55 6.53 -18.11 14.09
N GLY A 56 6.13 -16.87 14.32
CA GLY A 56 5.39 -16.45 15.51
C GLY A 56 4.06 -17.19 15.65
N THR A 57 3.32 -17.35 14.56
CA THR A 57 2.06 -18.10 14.52
C THR A 57 2.28 -19.57 14.86
N TYR A 58 3.32 -20.23 14.30
CA TYR A 58 3.65 -21.60 14.67
C TYR A 58 4.01 -21.74 16.16
N LEU A 59 4.83 -20.84 16.70
CA LEU A 59 5.19 -20.86 18.11
C LEU A 59 3.95 -20.67 18.99
N LEU A 60 3.09 -19.73 18.65
CA LEU A 60 1.87 -19.44 19.40
C LEU A 60 0.90 -20.62 19.37
N PHE A 61 0.67 -21.27 18.23
CA PHE A 61 -0.24 -22.41 18.16
C PHE A 61 0.34 -23.69 18.80
N VAL A 62 1.64 -23.93 18.71
CA VAL A 62 2.27 -25.12 19.30
C VAL A 62 2.34 -25.01 20.84
N ALA A 63 2.72 -23.87 21.37
CA ALA A 63 2.85 -23.66 22.82
C ALA A 63 1.57 -23.07 23.45
N GLY A 64 1.00 -22.03 22.86
CA GLY A 64 -0.16 -21.30 23.38
C GLY A 64 -1.44 -22.14 23.44
N SER A 65 -1.61 -23.10 22.52
CA SER A 65 -2.75 -24.02 22.56
C SER A 65 -2.76 -24.86 23.86
N VAL A 66 -1.59 -25.27 24.33
CA VAL A 66 -1.45 -26.00 25.60
C VAL A 66 -1.69 -25.06 26.78
N MET A 67 -1.21 -23.82 26.70
CA MET A 67 -1.42 -22.83 27.75
C MET A 67 -2.89 -22.45 27.89
N LEU A 68 -3.61 -22.27 26.77
CA LEU A 68 -5.06 -22.01 26.75
C LEU A 68 -5.83 -23.13 27.48
N CYS A 69 -5.52 -24.39 27.17
CA CYS A 69 -6.16 -25.51 27.85
C CYS A 69 -5.88 -25.52 29.36
N ARG A 70 -4.67 -25.13 29.78
CA ARG A 70 -4.35 -25.01 31.22
C ARG A 70 -5.08 -23.88 31.92
N ILE A 71 -5.27 -22.75 31.23
CA ILE A 71 -6.08 -21.63 31.75
C ILE A 71 -7.51 -22.09 31.95
N LEU A 72 -8.09 -22.78 30.97
CA LEU A 72 -9.43 -23.35 31.06
C LEU A 72 -9.55 -24.38 32.19
N GLN A 73 -8.52 -25.21 32.42
CA GLN A 73 -8.48 -26.16 33.55
C GLN A 73 -8.43 -25.47 34.91
N LYS A 74 -7.77 -24.28 35.02
CA LYS A 74 -7.75 -23.48 36.27
C LYS A 74 -9.09 -22.80 36.55
N CYS A 75 -9.92 -22.55 35.56
CA CYS A 75 -11.25 -21.97 35.71
C CYS A 75 -12.23 -23.02 36.27
N LYS A 76 -12.23 -23.25 37.57
CA LYS A 76 -13.00 -24.31 38.26
C LYS A 76 -14.48 -24.34 37.91
N GLY A 77 -15.16 -23.18 37.79
CA GLY A 77 -16.56 -23.05 37.43
C GLY A 77 -16.92 -23.51 36.04
N TYR A 78 -15.93 -23.49 35.09
CA TYR A 78 -16.08 -23.97 33.73
C TYR A 78 -15.64 -25.44 33.61
N TYR A 79 -14.48 -25.78 34.16
CA TYR A 79 -13.84 -27.08 34.00
C TYR A 79 -14.63 -28.23 34.63
N TYR A 80 -15.20 -28.07 35.84
CA TYR A 80 -15.90 -29.13 36.56
C TYR A 80 -17.33 -29.42 36.05
N ARG A 81 -17.78 -28.77 34.99
CA ARG A 81 -19.03 -29.20 34.32
C ARG A 81 -18.79 -30.51 33.57
N PRO A 82 -19.67 -31.55 33.69
CA PRO A 82 -19.43 -32.89 33.13
C PRO A 82 -19.00 -32.89 31.66
N ASN A 83 -19.67 -32.05 30.85
CA ASN A 83 -19.40 -31.95 29.42
C ASN A 83 -18.05 -31.25 29.09
N HIS A 84 -17.58 -30.33 29.95
CA HIS A 84 -16.35 -29.55 29.71
C HIS A 84 -15.13 -30.27 30.26
N PHE A 85 -15.26 -31.06 31.33
CA PHE A 85 -14.16 -31.82 31.91
C PHE A 85 -13.52 -32.78 30.89
N VAL A 86 -14.35 -33.62 30.26
CA VAL A 86 -13.87 -34.57 29.24
C VAL A 86 -13.32 -33.86 28.01
N SER A 87 -14.03 -32.83 27.54
CA SER A 87 -13.62 -32.06 26.35
C SER A 87 -12.28 -31.33 26.54
N VAL A 88 -12.11 -30.61 27.65
CA VAL A 88 -10.88 -29.81 27.91
C VAL A 88 -9.68 -30.74 28.18
N SER A 89 -9.88 -31.84 28.91
CA SER A 89 -8.80 -32.81 29.17
C SER A 89 -8.31 -33.51 27.91
N SER A 90 -9.24 -33.97 27.08
CA SER A 90 -8.90 -34.58 25.76
C SER A 90 -8.26 -33.58 24.83
N MET A 91 -8.78 -32.34 24.80
CA MET A 91 -8.29 -31.26 23.94
C MET A 91 -6.88 -30.82 24.28
N ALA A 92 -6.53 -30.77 25.57
CA ALA A 92 -5.16 -30.42 26.01
C ALA A 92 -4.10 -31.38 25.45
N TYR A 93 -4.40 -32.65 25.39
CA TYR A 93 -3.51 -33.66 24.82
C TYR A 93 -3.43 -33.55 23.28
N ARG A 94 -4.57 -33.38 22.62
CA ARG A 94 -4.66 -33.22 21.16
C ARG A 94 -3.94 -31.96 20.67
N MET A 95 -4.16 -30.82 21.31
CA MET A 95 -3.57 -29.55 20.88
C MET A 95 -2.06 -29.56 20.91
N LYS A 96 -1.43 -30.23 21.89
CA LYS A 96 0.02 -30.38 21.91
C LYS A 96 0.56 -31.09 20.67
N ARG A 97 -0.12 -32.14 20.22
CA ARG A 97 0.30 -32.92 19.04
C ARG A 97 -0.06 -32.24 17.74
N ASN A 98 -1.14 -31.49 17.72
CA ASN A 98 -1.74 -30.93 16.53
C ASN A 98 -1.48 -29.42 16.34
N GLY A 99 -0.70 -28.78 17.21
CA GLY A 99 -0.42 -27.35 17.17
C GLY A 99 0.10 -26.85 15.81
N ALA A 100 1.00 -27.61 15.19
CA ALA A 100 1.53 -27.29 13.87
C ALA A 100 0.45 -27.33 12.76
N GLY A 101 -0.45 -28.32 12.80
CA GLY A 101 -1.57 -28.36 11.85
C GLY A 101 -2.56 -27.22 12.03
N LEU A 102 -2.85 -26.82 13.28
CA LEU A 102 -3.68 -25.64 13.58
C LEU A 102 -3.02 -24.34 13.10
N ALA A 103 -1.71 -24.21 13.29
CA ALA A 103 -0.94 -23.08 12.76
C ALA A 103 -1.02 -23.01 11.23
N SER A 104 -0.85 -24.13 10.53
CA SER A 104 -0.98 -24.18 9.06
C SER A 104 -2.36 -23.76 8.59
N ILE A 105 -3.43 -24.20 9.25
CA ILE A 105 -4.81 -23.80 8.94
C ILE A 105 -4.99 -22.27 9.18
N CYS A 106 -4.46 -21.76 10.29
CA CYS A 106 -4.50 -20.33 10.59
C CYS A 106 -3.78 -19.51 9.49
N ILE A 107 -2.56 -19.89 9.12
CA ILE A 107 -1.76 -19.21 8.10
C ILE A 107 -2.47 -19.24 6.74
N LEU A 108 -2.95 -20.41 6.29
CA LEU A 108 -3.68 -20.50 5.02
C LEU A 108 -4.95 -19.67 5.02
N SER A 109 -5.70 -19.66 6.13
CA SER A 109 -6.91 -18.83 6.27
C SER A 109 -6.56 -17.34 6.28
N THR A 110 -5.48 -16.94 6.95
CA THR A 110 -4.97 -15.55 6.92
C THR A 110 -4.58 -15.15 5.50
N MET A 111 -3.88 -16.03 4.77
CA MET A 111 -3.53 -15.80 3.36
C MET A 111 -4.76 -15.55 2.49
N VAL A 112 -5.81 -16.37 2.64
CA VAL A 112 -7.09 -16.16 1.93
C VAL A 112 -7.68 -14.80 2.23
N LEU A 113 -7.79 -14.44 3.51
CA LEU A 113 -8.37 -13.15 3.92
C LEU A 113 -7.56 -11.97 3.39
N VAL A 114 -6.24 -12.01 3.52
CA VAL A 114 -5.35 -10.93 3.07
C VAL A 114 -5.38 -10.79 1.54
N ILE A 115 -5.25 -11.88 0.80
CA ILE A 115 -5.24 -11.84 -0.67
C ILE A 115 -6.58 -11.32 -1.18
N LEU A 116 -7.70 -11.88 -0.70
CA LEU A 116 -9.02 -11.50 -1.18
C LEU A 116 -9.35 -10.05 -0.82
N SER A 117 -9.09 -9.62 0.42
CA SER A 117 -9.36 -8.24 0.84
C SER A 117 -8.48 -7.24 0.10
N SER A 118 -7.17 -7.50 -0.03
CA SER A 118 -6.25 -6.59 -0.70
C SER A 118 -6.57 -6.44 -2.18
N THR A 119 -6.81 -7.56 -2.89
CA THR A 119 -7.13 -7.51 -4.33
C THR A 119 -8.52 -6.93 -4.59
N ALA A 120 -9.49 -7.15 -3.70
CA ALA A 120 -10.80 -6.50 -3.75
C ALA A 120 -10.69 -4.99 -3.54
N CYS A 121 -9.94 -4.54 -2.53
CA CYS A 121 -9.70 -3.11 -2.30
C CYS A 121 -9.05 -2.43 -3.51
N LEU A 122 -8.07 -3.08 -4.16
CA LEU A 122 -7.45 -2.56 -5.38
C LEU A 122 -8.45 -2.45 -6.53
N TYR A 123 -9.29 -3.47 -6.73
CA TYR A 123 -10.28 -3.47 -7.81
C TYR A 123 -11.39 -2.44 -7.60
N PHE A 124 -11.96 -2.37 -6.39
CA PHE A 124 -13.01 -1.40 -6.08
C PHE A 124 -12.47 0.04 -5.93
N GLY A 125 -11.19 0.21 -5.56
CA GLY A 125 -10.53 1.50 -5.52
C GLY A 125 -9.99 1.98 -6.87
N ALA A 126 -10.11 1.18 -7.94
CA ALA A 126 -9.57 1.53 -9.26
C ALA A 126 -10.19 2.82 -9.83
N GLU A 127 -11.48 3.07 -9.59
CA GLU A 127 -12.16 4.28 -10.03
C GLU A 127 -11.55 5.55 -9.39
N ASP A 128 -11.34 5.53 -8.08
CA ASP A 128 -10.71 6.65 -7.37
C ASP A 128 -9.28 6.89 -7.88
N MET A 129 -8.54 5.81 -8.16
CA MET A 129 -7.18 5.90 -8.72
C MET A 129 -7.19 6.50 -10.13
N ILE A 130 -8.16 6.13 -10.97
CA ILE A 130 -8.33 6.70 -12.31
C ILE A 130 -8.64 8.18 -12.22
N LEU A 131 -9.58 8.59 -11.38
CA LEU A 131 -9.94 10.00 -11.18
C LEU A 131 -8.77 10.83 -10.60
N CYS A 132 -7.96 10.24 -9.74
CA CYS A 132 -6.74 10.86 -9.25
C CYS A 132 -5.68 11.03 -10.35
N ARG A 133 -5.47 10.00 -11.16
CA ARG A 133 -4.47 10.02 -12.25
C ARG A 133 -4.90 10.91 -13.40
N TYR A 134 -6.19 10.82 -13.77
CA TYR A 134 -6.79 11.54 -14.90
C TYR A 134 -7.96 12.39 -14.39
N PRO A 135 -7.71 13.58 -13.85
CA PRO A 135 -8.76 14.40 -13.23
C PRO A 135 -9.78 14.93 -14.25
N ARG A 136 -9.44 14.92 -15.55
CA ARG A 136 -10.30 15.36 -16.65
C ARG A 136 -10.41 14.28 -17.71
N ASP A 137 -11.33 14.46 -18.67
CA ASP A 137 -11.53 13.51 -19.78
C ASP A 137 -10.32 13.44 -20.69
N VAL A 138 -9.72 14.60 -20.99
CA VAL A 138 -8.49 14.75 -21.77
C VAL A 138 -7.42 15.37 -20.89
N ASN A 139 -6.25 14.75 -20.82
CA ASN A 139 -5.13 15.17 -19.99
C ASN A 139 -3.85 15.21 -20.82
N ALA A 140 -3.35 16.40 -21.08
CA ALA A 140 -2.10 16.62 -21.82
C ALA A 140 -1.01 17.11 -20.87
N GLU A 141 0.18 16.57 -21.04
CA GLU A 141 1.40 16.97 -20.34
C GLU A 141 2.53 17.19 -21.35
N MET A 142 3.22 18.28 -21.26
CA MET A 142 4.38 18.61 -22.08
C MET A 142 5.57 18.95 -21.21
N ARG A 143 6.70 18.29 -21.43
CA ARG A 143 7.98 18.67 -20.86
C ARG A 143 8.73 19.57 -21.82
N VAL A 144 9.09 20.75 -21.36
CA VAL A 144 9.75 21.80 -22.15
C VAL A 144 11.04 22.27 -21.46
N ASP A 145 11.96 22.80 -22.24
CA ASP A 145 13.18 23.40 -21.69
C ASP A 145 12.92 24.85 -21.20
N ASP A 146 11.96 25.52 -21.84
CA ASP A 146 11.58 26.89 -21.48
C ASP A 146 10.05 27.07 -21.46
N LEU A 147 9.52 27.46 -20.32
CA LEU A 147 8.10 27.71 -20.09
C LEU A 147 7.58 28.97 -20.83
N THR A 148 8.45 29.82 -21.38
CA THR A 148 8.02 30.96 -22.19
C THR A 148 7.36 30.55 -23.50
N ALA A 149 7.66 29.36 -24.01
CA ALA A 149 7.03 28.81 -25.22
C ALA A 149 5.62 28.24 -24.98
N VAL A 150 5.19 28.09 -23.73
CA VAL A 150 3.88 27.48 -23.37
C VAL A 150 2.70 28.23 -24.01
N ASP A 151 2.76 29.55 -24.10
CA ASP A 151 1.67 30.31 -24.71
C ASP A 151 1.52 30.01 -26.21
N THR A 152 2.62 29.68 -26.92
CA THR A 152 2.59 29.22 -28.29
C THR A 152 1.93 27.84 -28.40
N TYR A 153 2.34 26.90 -27.56
CA TYR A 153 1.75 25.54 -27.54
C TYR A 153 0.27 25.59 -27.15
N ARG A 154 -0.11 26.44 -26.20
CA ARG A 154 -1.52 26.64 -25.82
C ARG A 154 -2.35 27.14 -27.00
N ALA A 155 -1.86 28.16 -27.72
CA ALA A 155 -2.55 28.68 -28.88
C ALA A 155 -2.74 27.62 -30.00
N GLU A 156 -1.75 26.76 -30.20
CA GLU A 156 -1.89 25.66 -31.15
C GLU A 156 -2.87 24.58 -30.66
N PHE A 157 -2.87 24.24 -29.38
CA PHE A 157 -3.85 23.31 -28.79
C PHE A 157 -5.27 23.83 -28.93
N GLU A 158 -5.51 25.12 -28.63
CA GLU A 158 -6.81 25.75 -28.76
C GLU A 158 -7.31 25.74 -30.21
N LYS A 159 -6.43 25.90 -31.20
CA LYS A 159 -6.79 25.78 -32.62
C LYS A 159 -7.24 24.35 -32.96
N VAL A 160 -6.52 23.33 -32.52
CA VAL A 160 -6.89 21.92 -32.74
C VAL A 160 -8.21 21.59 -32.06
N ILE A 161 -8.39 22.01 -30.80
CA ILE A 161 -9.60 21.81 -30.00
C ILE A 161 -10.80 22.45 -30.70
N ALA A 162 -10.62 23.65 -31.23
CA ALA A 162 -11.66 24.35 -31.97
C ALA A 162 -11.96 23.70 -33.32
N ALA A 163 -10.93 23.27 -34.07
CA ALA A 163 -11.09 22.60 -35.35
C ALA A 163 -11.85 21.28 -35.21
N ASP A 164 -11.58 20.54 -34.15
CA ASP A 164 -12.25 19.30 -33.81
C ASP A 164 -13.63 19.52 -33.15
N ASN A 165 -14.04 20.75 -32.87
CA ASN A 165 -15.28 21.08 -32.12
C ASN A 165 -15.38 20.33 -30.79
N ALA A 166 -14.32 20.26 -30.03
CA ALA A 166 -14.24 19.42 -28.83
C ALA A 166 -15.03 19.99 -27.63
N ALA A 167 -15.50 21.23 -27.67
CA ALA A 167 -16.29 21.90 -26.62
C ALA A 167 -15.69 21.71 -25.20
N PRO A 168 -14.47 22.19 -24.94
CA PRO A 168 -13.80 21.98 -23.67
C PRO A 168 -14.52 22.70 -22.53
N ILE A 169 -14.70 22.00 -21.40
CA ILE A 169 -15.24 22.54 -20.15
C ILE A 169 -14.31 22.18 -18.98
N ASN A 170 -14.40 22.88 -17.88
CA ASN A 170 -13.60 22.62 -16.68
C ASN A 170 -12.09 22.57 -16.94
N ILE A 171 -11.60 23.50 -17.74
CA ILE A 171 -10.18 23.54 -18.14
C ILE A 171 -9.31 23.73 -16.91
N VAL A 172 -8.26 22.90 -16.81
CA VAL A 172 -7.16 23.02 -15.86
C VAL A 172 -5.88 23.23 -16.65
N ASP A 173 -5.29 24.39 -16.50
CA ASP A 173 -4.09 24.84 -17.20
C ASP A 173 -3.10 25.37 -16.18
N TYR A 174 -1.96 24.72 -16.04
CA TYR A 174 -0.91 25.15 -15.13
C TYR A 174 0.48 24.70 -15.57
N ARG A 175 1.46 25.50 -15.19
CA ARG A 175 2.88 25.24 -15.38
C ARG A 175 3.50 24.79 -14.08
N ASN A 176 4.44 23.90 -14.16
CA ASN A 176 5.28 23.57 -13.02
C ASN A 176 6.73 23.36 -13.43
N ALA A 177 7.59 23.49 -12.45
CA ALA A 177 8.98 23.04 -12.55
C ALA A 177 9.27 22.09 -11.40
N ALA A 178 10.12 21.10 -11.63
CA ALA A 178 10.43 20.09 -10.62
C ALA A 178 11.95 19.82 -10.56
N ILE A 179 12.43 19.60 -9.35
CA ILE A 179 13.81 19.23 -9.06
C ILE A 179 13.81 18.21 -7.92
N ALA A 180 14.70 17.22 -7.96
CA ALA A 180 14.90 16.29 -6.88
C ALA A 180 16.12 16.64 -6.05
N GLY A 181 16.05 16.41 -4.74
CA GLY A 181 17.16 16.63 -3.83
C GLY A 181 17.03 15.79 -2.57
N ALA A 182 18.09 15.75 -1.77
CA ALA A 182 18.08 15.13 -0.45
C ALA A 182 17.64 16.16 0.59
N LEU A 183 16.53 15.90 1.28
CA LEU A 183 16.02 16.79 2.33
C LEU A 183 16.61 16.41 3.68
N THR A 184 17.29 17.38 4.30
CA THR A 184 17.78 17.27 5.68
C THR A 184 17.31 18.49 6.46
N ASP A 185 16.50 18.26 7.47
CA ASP A 185 15.83 19.33 8.24
C ASP A 185 15.07 20.30 7.32
N ALA A 186 15.54 21.53 7.19
CA ALA A 186 14.94 22.58 6.35
C ALA A 186 15.72 22.85 5.06
N THR A 187 16.69 22.00 4.70
CA THR A 187 17.57 22.19 3.55
C THR A 187 17.43 21.05 2.55
N LEU A 188 17.10 21.40 1.31
CA LEU A 188 17.10 20.49 0.17
C LEU A 188 18.43 20.63 -0.57
N GLU A 189 19.27 19.61 -0.48
CA GLU A 189 20.55 19.56 -1.21
C GLU A 189 20.33 18.96 -2.59
N VAL A 190 20.63 19.71 -3.65
CA VAL A 190 20.32 19.35 -5.05
C VAL A 190 21.57 18.92 -5.84
N ASP A 191 22.64 18.49 -5.20
CA ASP A 191 23.85 18.02 -5.87
C ASP A 191 23.68 16.56 -6.33
N SER A 192 23.79 16.33 -7.65
CA SER A 192 23.71 14.99 -8.26
C SER A 192 24.86 14.05 -7.83
N THR A 193 25.95 14.59 -7.28
CA THR A 193 27.07 13.81 -6.76
C THR A 193 26.90 13.43 -5.29
N ASN A 194 25.83 13.90 -4.63
CA ASN A 194 25.54 13.58 -3.25
C ASN A 194 25.11 12.12 -3.13
N ALA A 195 25.83 11.34 -2.30
CA ALA A 195 25.49 9.95 -2.01
C ALA A 195 24.09 9.79 -1.40
N ASP A 196 23.56 10.82 -0.72
CA ASP A 196 22.22 10.82 -0.14
C ASP A 196 21.10 10.76 -1.20
N LEU A 197 21.37 11.12 -2.47
CA LEU A 197 20.40 10.93 -3.57
C LEU A 197 20.23 9.45 -3.96
N TYR A 198 21.12 8.57 -3.51
CA TYR A 198 20.96 7.12 -3.65
C TYR A 198 20.23 6.50 -2.45
N ASP A 199 20.00 7.28 -1.38
CA ASP A 199 19.14 6.91 -0.26
C ASP A 199 17.72 7.40 -0.55
N TYR A 200 16.92 6.52 -1.13
CA TYR A 200 15.52 6.82 -1.50
C TYR A 200 14.68 7.34 -0.32
N GLY A 201 15.06 7.04 0.91
CA GLY A 201 14.36 7.54 2.12
C GLY A 201 14.57 9.04 2.38
N LYS A 202 15.58 9.66 1.77
CA LYS A 202 15.90 11.08 1.90
C LYS A 202 15.54 11.90 0.67
N VAL A 203 15.31 11.25 -0.47
CA VAL A 203 15.00 11.95 -1.73
C VAL A 203 13.61 12.53 -1.66
N VAL A 204 13.51 13.82 -1.93
CA VAL A 204 12.25 14.57 -2.02
C VAL A 204 12.23 15.30 -3.35
N GLN A 205 11.08 15.23 -4.03
CA GLN A 205 10.85 16.06 -5.22
C GLN A 205 10.30 17.42 -4.78
N LEU A 206 10.96 18.49 -5.20
CA LEU A 206 10.49 19.86 -5.02
C LEU A 206 9.84 20.34 -6.32
N ARG A 207 8.56 20.72 -6.25
CA ARG A 207 7.80 21.26 -7.37
C ARG A 207 7.50 22.75 -7.13
N PHE A 208 7.55 23.53 -8.19
CA PHE A 208 7.20 24.95 -8.18
C PHE A 208 6.02 25.20 -9.09
N ILE A 209 4.99 25.87 -8.62
CA ILE A 209 3.80 26.27 -9.38
C ILE A 209 3.64 27.79 -9.23
N PRO A 210 3.44 28.57 -10.33
CA PRO A 210 3.20 29.99 -10.20
C PRO A 210 1.86 30.26 -9.55
N LEU A 211 1.79 31.29 -8.71
CA LEU A 211 0.58 31.69 -7.96
C LEU A 211 -0.63 31.95 -8.85
N ALA A 212 -0.40 32.52 -10.02
CA ALA A 212 -1.47 32.79 -10.98
C ALA A 212 -2.16 31.50 -11.45
N ASP A 213 -1.32 30.47 -11.81
CA ASP A 213 -1.82 29.17 -12.25
C ASP A 213 -2.48 28.42 -11.10
N TYR A 214 -1.90 28.50 -9.87
CA TYR A 214 -2.50 27.94 -8.67
C TYR A 214 -3.89 28.50 -8.40
N ASN A 215 -4.02 29.85 -8.38
CA ASN A 215 -5.29 30.51 -8.13
C ASN A 215 -6.34 30.17 -9.21
N ALA A 216 -5.93 30.14 -10.48
CA ALA A 216 -6.82 29.77 -11.58
C ALA A 216 -7.30 28.32 -11.48
N ALA A 217 -6.39 27.38 -11.22
CA ALA A 217 -6.72 25.95 -11.15
C ALA A 217 -7.53 25.57 -9.90
N MET A 218 -7.26 26.23 -8.75
CA MET A 218 -7.92 25.93 -7.47
C MET A 218 -9.11 26.83 -7.18
N GLY A 219 -9.39 27.82 -8.02
CA GLY A 219 -10.47 28.81 -7.78
C GLY A 219 -10.24 29.66 -6.53
N THR A 220 -8.98 29.98 -6.21
CA THR A 220 -8.61 30.78 -5.03
C THR A 220 -8.08 32.16 -5.41
N ASN A 221 -7.93 33.05 -4.42
CA ASN A 221 -7.38 34.39 -4.59
C ASN A 221 -6.24 34.61 -3.56
N GLU A 222 -5.33 33.68 -3.45
CA GLU A 222 -4.18 33.82 -2.58
C GLU A 222 -3.22 34.89 -3.08
N THR A 223 -2.54 35.55 -2.15
CA THR A 223 -1.53 36.56 -2.43
C THR A 223 -0.23 36.23 -1.74
N LEU A 224 0.90 36.49 -2.38
CA LEU A 224 2.23 36.25 -1.84
C LEU A 224 3.12 37.46 -2.05
N GLU A 225 3.92 37.77 -1.05
CA GLU A 225 5.03 38.72 -1.18
C GLU A 225 6.26 38.07 -1.80
N LYS A 226 7.23 38.85 -2.21
CA LYS A 226 8.49 38.32 -2.75
C LYS A 226 9.20 37.43 -1.71
N GLY A 227 9.54 36.21 -2.09
CA GLY A 227 10.18 35.23 -1.22
C GLY A 227 9.22 34.48 -0.29
N GLU A 228 7.91 34.80 -0.30
CA GLU A 228 6.89 33.99 0.36
C GLU A 228 6.38 32.88 -0.57
N VAL A 229 5.99 31.75 0.03
CA VAL A 229 5.42 30.62 -0.69
C VAL A 229 4.28 29.97 0.10
N LEU A 230 3.34 29.31 -0.61
CA LEU A 230 2.46 28.31 0.00
C LEU A 230 3.14 26.95 -0.18
N LEU A 231 3.00 26.09 0.83
CA LEU A 231 3.58 24.75 0.81
C LEU A 231 2.48 23.70 0.83
N TYR A 232 2.50 22.77 -0.13
CA TYR A 232 1.74 21.52 -0.11
C TYR A 232 2.72 20.34 0.08
N PRO A 233 2.80 19.76 1.30
CA PRO A 233 3.61 18.58 1.56
C PRO A 233 2.82 17.30 1.25
N PHE A 234 3.40 16.41 0.45
CA PHE A 234 2.82 15.11 0.15
C PHE A 234 3.74 13.99 0.60
N ARG A 235 3.23 13.02 1.37
CA ARG A 235 3.97 11.89 1.97
C ARG A 235 5.17 12.30 2.84
N THR A 236 5.23 13.54 3.25
CA THR A 236 6.26 14.05 4.17
C THR A 236 5.64 15.05 5.11
N HIS A 237 6.24 15.20 6.28
CA HIS A 237 5.86 16.22 7.26
C HIS A 237 6.90 17.32 7.22
N TYR A 238 6.45 18.58 7.24
CA TYR A 238 7.36 19.72 7.15
C TYR A 238 6.89 20.83 8.09
N ASP A 239 7.68 21.10 9.14
CA ASP A 239 7.31 22.06 10.19
C ASP A 239 8.15 23.34 10.20
N ALA A 240 9.21 23.41 9.36
CA ALA A 240 10.06 24.59 9.34
C ALA A 240 9.35 25.80 8.69
N ALA A 241 9.67 27.00 9.17
CA ALA A 241 9.11 28.24 8.65
C ALA A 241 9.68 28.64 7.27
N ALA A 242 10.78 28.02 6.84
CA ALA A 242 11.39 28.28 5.54
C ALA A 242 12.05 27.01 4.98
N LEU A 243 12.09 26.90 3.65
CA LEU A 243 12.82 25.87 2.92
C LEU A 243 14.00 26.49 2.21
N THR A 244 15.18 25.97 2.46
CA THR A 244 16.42 26.39 1.79
C THR A 244 16.79 25.35 0.73
N VAL A 245 17.06 25.80 -0.49
CA VAL A 245 17.66 24.99 -1.54
C VAL A 245 19.16 25.28 -1.56
N ALA A 246 19.98 24.22 -1.50
CA ALA A 246 21.42 24.30 -1.49
C ALA A 246 22.05 23.38 -2.53
N LYS A 247 23.24 23.74 -3.01
CA LYS A 247 24.09 22.91 -3.87
C LYS A 247 25.53 22.89 -3.31
N ARG A 248 26.03 21.70 -2.99
CA ARG A 248 27.36 21.51 -2.37
C ARG A 248 27.54 22.35 -1.10
N GLY A 249 26.50 22.35 -0.27
CA GLY A 249 26.49 23.11 0.98
C GLY A 249 26.38 24.65 0.84
N LYS A 250 26.25 25.17 -0.40
CA LYS A 250 26.01 26.59 -0.64
C LYS A 250 24.55 26.86 -0.86
N THR A 251 23.99 27.79 -0.10
CA THR A 251 22.60 28.26 -0.30
C THR A 251 22.43 28.85 -1.69
N VAL A 252 21.41 28.37 -2.40
CA VAL A 252 20.99 28.88 -3.71
C VAL A 252 19.84 29.85 -3.55
N ASP A 253 18.79 29.41 -2.80
CA ASP A 253 17.65 30.24 -2.52
C ASP A 253 16.99 29.79 -1.20
N THR A 254 16.15 30.65 -0.61
CA THR A 254 15.40 30.37 0.61
C THR A 254 13.98 30.89 0.46
N PHE A 255 13.01 30.00 0.64
CA PHE A 255 11.59 30.24 0.51
C PHE A 255 10.91 30.29 1.88
N ARG A 256 10.32 31.43 2.25
CA ARG A 256 9.59 31.60 3.49
C ARG A 256 8.17 31.05 3.36
N ILE A 257 7.80 30.09 4.17
CA ILE A 257 6.47 29.46 4.12
C ILE A 257 5.45 30.37 4.83
N LYS A 258 4.54 30.95 4.04
CA LYS A 258 3.43 31.76 4.58
C LYS A 258 2.38 30.88 5.25
N LYS A 259 1.99 29.79 4.59
CA LYS A 259 1.09 28.78 5.14
C LYS A 259 1.23 27.45 4.39
N GLN A 260 0.79 26.37 5.02
CA GLN A 260 0.59 25.10 4.33
C GLN A 260 -0.83 25.01 3.78
N VAL A 261 -0.96 24.43 2.60
CA VAL A 261 -2.23 24.16 1.93
C VAL A 261 -2.48 22.65 1.88
N THR A 262 -3.74 22.26 1.76
CA THR A 262 -4.17 20.86 1.79
C THR A 262 -4.27 20.24 0.41
N ASP A 263 -4.19 21.06 -0.66
CA ASP A 263 -4.28 20.60 -2.03
C ASP A 263 -3.52 21.54 -2.98
N ALA A 264 -3.13 21.00 -4.14
CA ALA A 264 -2.44 21.75 -5.19
C ALA A 264 -2.77 21.16 -6.58
N PRO A 265 -2.64 21.94 -7.67
CA PRO A 265 -2.81 21.41 -9.02
C PRO A 265 -1.91 20.21 -9.26
N GLY A 266 -2.47 19.11 -9.79
CA GLY A 266 -1.75 17.87 -10.02
C GLY A 266 -1.50 17.01 -8.78
N SER A 267 -2.16 17.30 -7.64
CA SER A 267 -2.06 16.47 -6.42
C SER A 267 -2.41 15.00 -6.67
N GLY A 268 -3.38 14.71 -7.54
CA GLY A 268 -3.75 13.36 -7.91
C GLY A 268 -2.62 12.61 -8.66
N SER A 269 -1.91 13.25 -9.59
CA SER A 269 -0.77 12.65 -10.26
C SER A 269 0.40 12.42 -9.29
N ILE A 270 0.64 13.37 -8.38
CA ILE A 270 1.64 13.23 -7.31
C ILE A 270 1.32 12.06 -6.40
N ALA A 271 0.04 11.75 -6.18
CA ALA A 271 -0.39 10.61 -5.36
C ALA A 271 0.09 9.26 -5.93
N MET A 272 0.43 9.19 -7.21
CA MET A 272 1.01 8.00 -7.85
C MET A 272 2.54 7.94 -7.71
N ASP A 273 3.20 9.03 -7.31
CA ASP A 273 4.65 9.06 -7.12
C ASP A 273 5.07 8.26 -5.87
N ILE A 274 6.19 7.57 -5.97
CA ILE A 274 6.76 6.79 -4.87
C ILE A 274 7.49 7.71 -3.88
N THR A 275 8.15 8.75 -4.41
CA THR A 275 8.94 9.69 -3.61
C THR A 275 8.05 10.75 -2.95
N PRO A 276 8.41 11.23 -1.74
CA PRO A 276 7.77 12.40 -1.15
C PRO A 276 7.89 13.64 -2.04
N VAL A 277 6.87 14.49 -2.03
CA VAL A 277 6.83 15.72 -2.84
C VAL A 277 6.53 16.93 -1.96
N LEU A 278 7.31 17.99 -2.14
CA LEU A 278 7.03 19.33 -1.62
C LEU A 278 6.64 20.24 -2.79
N THR A 279 5.39 20.68 -2.84
CA THR A 279 4.96 21.66 -3.85
C THR A 279 4.97 23.05 -3.26
N LEU A 280 5.76 23.95 -3.85
CA LEU A 280 5.82 25.37 -3.53
C LEU A 280 5.00 26.17 -4.54
N VAL A 281 4.00 26.90 -4.06
CA VAL A 281 3.36 27.94 -4.87
C VAL A 281 4.17 29.22 -4.69
N VAL A 282 4.73 29.73 -5.79
CA VAL A 282 5.64 30.88 -5.80
C VAL A 282 4.97 32.09 -6.46
N PRO A 283 5.32 33.32 -6.07
CA PRO A 283 4.74 34.54 -6.68
C PRO A 283 4.97 34.60 -8.19
N ASP A 284 6.20 34.36 -8.62
CA ASP A 284 6.64 34.28 -10.00
C ASP A 284 7.60 33.11 -10.20
N LEU A 285 7.32 32.32 -11.25
CA LEU A 285 8.10 31.13 -11.53
C LEU A 285 9.44 31.47 -12.14
N SER A 286 9.50 32.51 -13.00
CA SER A 286 10.73 32.93 -13.68
C SER A 286 11.79 33.42 -12.70
N ASP A 287 11.39 34.26 -11.73
CA ASP A 287 12.26 34.74 -10.65
C ASP A 287 12.79 33.60 -9.80
N SER A 288 11.91 32.68 -9.38
CA SER A 288 12.25 31.53 -8.53
C SER A 288 13.16 30.52 -9.26
N LEU A 289 12.97 30.33 -10.56
CA LEU A 289 13.81 29.44 -11.36
C LEU A 289 15.14 30.07 -11.78
N ALA A 290 15.27 31.41 -11.81
CA ALA A 290 16.49 32.08 -12.22
C ALA A 290 17.69 31.67 -11.33
N ALA A 291 17.50 31.65 -10.01
CA ALA A 291 18.52 31.19 -9.07
C ALA A 291 18.87 29.69 -9.29
N LEU A 292 17.87 28.86 -9.49
CA LEU A 292 18.05 27.41 -9.73
C LEU A 292 18.74 27.13 -11.07
N ARG A 293 18.35 27.81 -12.14
CA ARG A 293 18.98 27.68 -13.47
C ARG A 293 20.47 28.04 -13.42
N SER A 294 20.89 29.00 -12.60
CA SER A 294 22.29 29.40 -12.47
C SER A 294 23.21 28.31 -11.97
N ILE A 295 22.68 27.29 -11.29
CA ILE A 295 23.47 26.18 -10.74
C ILE A 295 23.51 24.94 -11.66
N TYR A 296 22.69 24.91 -12.72
CA TYR A 296 22.63 23.82 -13.71
C TYR A 296 23.27 24.25 -15.03
N THR A 297 24.58 24.51 -14.99
CA THR A 297 25.35 25.00 -16.16
C THR A 297 26.05 23.89 -16.93
N ALA A 298 26.10 22.65 -16.42
CA ALA A 298 26.85 21.55 -17.04
C ALA A 298 25.90 20.56 -17.75
N ALA A 299 26.33 20.09 -18.93
CA ALA A 299 25.55 19.22 -19.80
C ALA A 299 25.12 17.85 -19.21
N ASN A 300 25.67 17.45 -18.05
CA ASN A 300 25.43 16.16 -17.41
C ASN A 300 24.77 16.25 -16.01
N GLU A 301 24.31 17.43 -15.60
CA GLU A 301 23.61 17.58 -14.31
C GLU A 301 22.10 17.35 -14.48
N PRO A 302 21.41 16.82 -13.47
CA PRO A 302 19.96 16.67 -13.54
C PRO A 302 19.32 18.03 -13.75
N MET A 303 18.72 18.18 -14.91
CA MET A 303 18.11 19.44 -15.31
C MET A 303 16.83 19.67 -14.50
N LEU A 304 16.58 20.92 -14.16
CA LEU A 304 15.29 21.40 -13.72
C LEU A 304 14.24 20.99 -14.78
N ALA A 305 13.38 20.04 -14.43
CA ALA A 305 12.36 19.59 -15.34
C ALA A 305 11.18 20.60 -15.32
N GLN A 306 10.78 21.06 -16.47
CA GLN A 306 9.70 22.04 -16.62
C GLN A 306 8.55 21.41 -17.40
N TYR A 307 7.34 21.57 -16.90
CA TYR A 307 6.15 20.95 -17.45
C TYR A 307 5.03 21.96 -17.63
N TRP A 308 4.24 21.76 -18.67
CA TRP A 308 2.95 22.38 -18.87
C TRP A 308 1.88 21.28 -18.90
N HIS A 309 0.83 21.48 -18.13
CA HIS A 309 -0.34 20.59 -18.05
C HIS A 309 -1.55 21.33 -18.56
N TYR A 310 -2.28 20.68 -19.47
CA TYR A 310 -3.52 21.17 -20.02
C TYR A 310 -4.55 20.04 -20.04
N ALA A 311 -5.59 20.19 -19.25
CA ALA A 311 -6.60 19.15 -19.10
C ALA A 311 -8.02 19.77 -19.13
N PHE A 312 -8.98 19.05 -19.69
CA PHE A 312 -10.36 19.48 -19.80
C PHE A 312 -11.33 18.32 -19.92
N ASP A 313 -12.60 18.58 -19.58
CA ASP A 313 -13.70 17.64 -19.83
C ASP A 313 -14.34 17.94 -21.19
N THR A 314 -14.90 16.91 -21.86
CA THR A 314 -15.55 17.02 -23.16
C THR A 314 -16.70 16.02 -23.27
N PRO A 315 -17.84 16.38 -23.91
CA PRO A 315 -18.96 15.45 -24.12
C PRO A 315 -18.72 14.40 -25.22
N ARG A 316 -17.49 14.23 -25.68
CA ARG A 316 -17.13 13.34 -26.79
C ARG A 316 -17.04 11.88 -26.37
N SER A 317 -17.25 10.98 -27.35
CA SER A 317 -17.03 9.55 -27.15
C SER A 317 -15.55 9.22 -26.90
N THR A 318 -15.26 8.02 -26.39
CA THR A 318 -13.90 7.57 -26.12
C THR A 318 -13.03 7.60 -27.38
N GLU A 319 -13.58 7.14 -28.53
CA GLU A 319 -12.87 7.12 -29.81
C GLU A 319 -12.52 8.53 -30.29
N GLU A 320 -13.45 9.48 -30.13
CA GLU A 320 -13.22 10.88 -30.48
C GLU A 320 -12.22 11.56 -29.55
N GLN A 321 -12.20 11.20 -28.24
CA GLN A 321 -11.21 11.70 -27.30
C GLN A 321 -9.81 11.19 -27.66
N VAL A 322 -9.67 9.91 -28.04
CA VAL A 322 -8.40 9.32 -28.50
C VAL A 322 -7.93 10.00 -29.79
N ALA A 323 -8.82 10.22 -30.75
CA ALA A 323 -8.50 10.93 -32.00
C ALA A 323 -8.01 12.36 -31.70
N LEU A 324 -8.69 13.09 -30.81
CA LEU A 324 -8.28 14.42 -30.37
C LEU A 324 -6.90 14.40 -29.69
N CYS A 325 -6.66 13.45 -28.80
CA CYS A 325 -5.35 13.28 -28.16
C CYS A 325 -4.24 13.07 -29.22
N ASN A 326 -4.47 12.25 -30.24
CA ASN A 326 -3.52 12.03 -31.32
C ASN A 326 -3.24 13.31 -32.11
N HIS A 327 -4.28 14.10 -32.47
CA HIS A 327 -4.11 15.38 -33.15
C HIS A 327 -3.32 16.39 -32.31
N LEU A 328 -3.59 16.47 -31.00
CA LEU A 328 -2.84 17.32 -30.08
C LEU A 328 -1.36 16.90 -30.00
N MET A 329 -1.09 15.61 -29.99
CA MET A 329 0.27 15.07 -29.96
C MET A 329 1.03 15.35 -31.27
N GLU A 330 0.40 15.17 -32.43
CA GLU A 330 0.98 15.50 -33.74
C GLU A 330 1.31 16.99 -33.83
N THR A 331 0.41 17.85 -33.36
CA THR A 331 0.61 19.29 -33.33
C THR A 331 1.75 19.71 -32.42
N SER A 332 1.87 19.09 -31.23
CA SER A 332 3.00 19.33 -30.33
C SER A 332 4.33 18.90 -30.95
N ALA A 333 4.36 17.78 -31.65
CA ALA A 333 5.56 17.32 -32.35
C ALA A 333 6.02 18.28 -33.44
N MET A 334 5.07 18.88 -34.18
CA MET A 334 5.36 19.90 -35.19
C MET A 334 5.82 21.22 -34.57
N GLY A 335 5.20 21.66 -33.45
CA GLY A 335 5.59 22.87 -32.72
C GLY A 335 6.94 22.78 -32.04
N GLY A 336 7.41 21.56 -31.74
CA GLY A 336 8.73 21.28 -31.17
C GLY A 336 9.92 21.39 -32.14
N ALA A 337 9.71 21.87 -33.35
CA ALA A 337 10.79 22.09 -34.34
C ALA A 337 11.84 23.13 -33.89
N ASP A 338 11.52 23.95 -32.90
CA ASP A 338 12.44 24.87 -32.23
C ASP A 338 13.40 24.19 -31.22
N GLY A 339 13.23 22.88 -30.97
CA GLY A 339 14.04 22.10 -30.04
C GLY A 339 13.69 22.30 -28.56
N ASN A 340 12.64 23.05 -28.22
CA ASN A 340 12.23 23.30 -26.84
C ASN A 340 11.40 22.17 -26.23
N LEU A 341 10.65 21.41 -27.04
CA LEU A 341 9.87 20.27 -26.59
C LEU A 341 10.74 19.03 -26.37
N ARG A 342 10.71 18.45 -25.19
CA ARG A 342 11.43 17.22 -24.84
C ARG A 342 10.54 15.98 -24.88
N TYR A 343 9.29 16.16 -24.50
CA TYR A 343 8.35 15.07 -24.33
C TYR A 343 6.93 15.63 -24.28
N SER A 344 5.97 14.92 -24.85
CA SER A 344 4.56 15.24 -24.73
C SER A 344 3.73 13.97 -24.63
N THR A 345 2.67 14.01 -23.81
CA THR A 345 1.62 12.99 -23.77
C THR A 345 0.26 13.66 -23.79
N CYS A 346 -0.71 12.95 -24.37
CA CYS A 346 -2.11 13.27 -24.22
C CYS A 346 -2.88 11.99 -24.04
N GLU A 347 -3.60 11.88 -22.94
CA GLU A 347 -4.27 10.65 -22.51
C GLU A 347 -5.75 10.92 -22.28
N SER A 348 -6.61 10.03 -22.80
CA SER A 348 -8.05 10.04 -22.53
C SER A 348 -8.35 9.19 -21.31
N ARG A 349 -8.99 9.79 -20.28
CA ARG A 349 -9.40 9.05 -19.09
C ARG A 349 -10.25 7.82 -19.41
N SER A 350 -11.18 7.93 -20.33
CA SER A 350 -12.07 6.83 -20.70
C SER A 350 -11.33 5.69 -21.41
N ALA A 351 -10.35 6.00 -22.24
CA ALA A 351 -9.52 5.01 -22.93
C ALA A 351 -8.58 4.28 -21.94
N GLU A 352 -7.91 5.04 -21.06
CA GLU A 352 -6.99 4.50 -20.07
C GLU A 352 -7.71 3.68 -18.98
N SER A 353 -8.95 4.03 -18.64
CA SER A 353 -9.78 3.31 -17.69
C SER A 353 -9.91 1.83 -18.01
N ALA A 354 -10.04 1.47 -19.28
CA ALA A 354 -10.14 0.08 -19.72
C ALA A 354 -8.89 -0.72 -19.33
N GLY A 355 -7.69 -0.13 -19.49
CA GLY A 355 -6.42 -0.73 -19.10
C GLY A 355 -6.30 -0.91 -17.59
N PHE A 356 -6.72 0.07 -16.81
CA PHE A 356 -6.76 0.00 -15.36
C PHE A 356 -7.67 -1.12 -14.86
N TYR A 357 -8.92 -1.18 -15.35
CA TYR A 357 -9.85 -2.24 -14.96
C TYR A 357 -9.39 -3.63 -15.41
N ALA A 358 -8.78 -3.75 -16.59
CA ALA A 358 -8.21 -5.03 -17.04
C ALA A 358 -7.06 -5.49 -16.12
N ASN A 359 -6.18 -4.58 -15.72
CA ASN A 359 -5.04 -4.91 -14.85
C ASN A 359 -5.50 -5.27 -13.42
N TYR A 360 -6.27 -4.39 -12.76
CA TYR A 360 -6.75 -4.65 -11.40
C TYR A 360 -7.78 -5.79 -11.34
N GLY A 361 -8.62 -5.94 -12.37
CA GLY A 361 -9.52 -7.08 -12.52
C GLY A 361 -8.77 -8.39 -12.69
N GLY A 362 -7.67 -8.40 -13.44
CA GLY A 362 -6.78 -9.55 -13.58
C GLY A 362 -6.15 -9.96 -12.24
N ILE A 363 -5.66 -8.98 -11.45
CA ILE A 363 -5.11 -9.22 -10.11
C ILE A 363 -6.19 -9.76 -9.16
N PHE A 364 -7.40 -9.20 -9.21
CA PHE A 364 -8.52 -9.66 -8.39
C PHE A 364 -8.96 -11.09 -8.75
N PHE A 365 -9.03 -11.40 -10.05
CA PHE A 365 -9.30 -12.75 -10.52
C PHE A 365 -8.27 -13.77 -10.02
N LEU A 366 -6.97 -13.43 -10.11
CA LEU A 366 -5.89 -14.28 -9.58
C LEU A 366 -6.01 -14.43 -8.06
N GLY A 367 -6.40 -13.37 -7.35
CA GLY A 367 -6.67 -13.40 -5.91
C GLY A 367 -7.77 -14.38 -5.54
N ILE A 368 -8.89 -14.38 -6.27
CA ILE A 368 -9.98 -15.33 -6.09
C ILE A 368 -9.51 -16.75 -6.36
N LEU A 369 -8.81 -17.00 -7.48
CA LEU A 369 -8.33 -18.32 -7.85
C LEU A 369 -7.38 -18.89 -6.79
N LEU A 370 -6.43 -18.10 -6.32
CA LEU A 370 -5.48 -18.51 -5.29
C LEU A 370 -6.18 -18.75 -3.95
N SER A 371 -7.19 -17.93 -3.60
CA SER A 371 -8.01 -18.12 -2.41
C SER A 371 -8.78 -19.44 -2.45
N VAL A 372 -9.34 -19.82 -3.59
CA VAL A 372 -9.99 -21.13 -3.77
C VAL A 372 -9.02 -22.28 -3.53
N VAL A 373 -7.80 -22.19 -4.07
CA VAL A 373 -6.75 -23.22 -3.86
C VAL A 373 -6.39 -23.34 -2.38
N PHE A 374 -6.21 -22.22 -1.67
CA PHE A 374 -5.89 -22.23 -0.25
C PHE A 374 -7.05 -22.74 0.62
N ILE A 375 -8.29 -22.43 0.26
CA ILE A 375 -9.48 -22.99 0.93
C ILE A 375 -9.52 -24.51 0.74
N LEU A 376 -9.31 -25.02 -0.47
CA LEU A 376 -9.27 -26.44 -0.74
C LEU A 376 -8.15 -27.13 0.05
N ALA A 377 -6.96 -26.53 0.08
CA ALA A 377 -5.84 -27.03 0.89
C ALA A 377 -6.20 -27.09 2.39
N THR A 378 -6.83 -26.04 2.91
CA THR A 378 -7.29 -25.97 4.30
C THR A 378 -8.32 -27.05 4.61
N VAL A 379 -9.29 -27.25 3.72
CA VAL A 379 -10.32 -28.29 3.86
C VAL A 379 -9.68 -29.69 3.83
N LEU A 380 -8.72 -29.94 2.94
CA LEU A 380 -8.02 -31.23 2.89
C LEU A 380 -7.21 -31.48 4.16
N ILE A 381 -6.48 -30.48 4.67
CA ILE A 381 -5.73 -30.60 5.92
C ILE A 381 -6.70 -30.92 7.07
N LEU A 382 -7.81 -30.20 7.17
CA LEU A 382 -8.85 -30.45 8.17
C LEU A 382 -9.42 -31.87 8.06
N TYR A 383 -9.78 -32.29 6.85
CA TYR A 383 -10.37 -33.61 6.59
C TYR A 383 -9.41 -34.73 7.02
N TYR A 384 -8.18 -34.75 6.51
CA TYR A 384 -7.22 -35.79 6.85
C TYR A 384 -6.90 -35.81 8.35
N LYS A 385 -6.82 -34.63 8.96
CA LYS A 385 -6.61 -34.52 10.39
C LYS A 385 -7.78 -35.12 11.18
N GLN A 386 -9.04 -34.81 10.80
CA GLN A 386 -10.23 -35.36 11.46
C GLN A 386 -10.32 -36.87 11.34
N VAL A 387 -10.02 -37.40 10.15
CA VAL A 387 -10.00 -38.85 9.92
C VAL A 387 -8.94 -39.52 10.80
N SER A 388 -7.73 -38.99 10.82
CA SER A 388 -6.62 -39.57 11.65
C SER A 388 -6.97 -39.51 13.14
N GLU A 389 -7.51 -38.37 13.64
CA GLU A 389 -7.92 -38.23 15.04
C GLU A 389 -9.09 -39.17 15.40
N GLY A 390 -10.04 -39.36 14.47
CA GLY A 390 -11.19 -40.25 14.66
C GLY A 390 -10.75 -41.70 14.90
N TYR A 391 -9.79 -42.22 14.13
CA TYR A 391 -9.25 -43.57 14.32
C TYR A 391 -8.50 -43.74 15.66
N GLU A 392 -7.68 -42.76 16.04
CA GLU A 392 -6.93 -42.81 17.29
C GLU A 392 -7.82 -42.72 18.54
N ASP A 393 -8.93 -41.98 18.48
CA ASP A 393 -9.82 -41.79 19.60
C ASP A 393 -10.86 -42.91 19.74
N GLN A 394 -11.01 -43.80 18.76
CA GLN A 394 -12.00 -44.86 18.80
C GLN A 394 -11.83 -45.72 20.05
N ALA A 395 -10.59 -46.14 20.38
CA ALA A 395 -10.29 -46.91 21.57
C ALA A 395 -10.63 -46.16 22.88
N ARG A 396 -10.34 -44.86 22.93
CA ARG A 396 -10.64 -44.01 24.09
C ARG A 396 -12.15 -43.87 24.34
N PHE A 397 -12.92 -43.67 23.29
CA PHE A 397 -14.37 -43.55 23.42
C PHE A 397 -15.02 -44.88 23.79
N GLY A 398 -14.45 -46.04 23.34
CA GLY A 398 -14.84 -47.34 23.80
C GLY A 398 -14.63 -47.56 25.31
N ILE A 399 -13.51 -47.06 25.85
CA ILE A 399 -13.27 -47.12 27.30
C ILE A 399 -14.28 -46.24 28.05
N MET A 400 -14.57 -45.03 27.52
CA MET A 400 -15.54 -44.11 28.14
C MET A 400 -16.96 -44.69 28.16
N GLN A 401 -17.36 -45.44 27.14
CA GLN A 401 -18.66 -46.18 27.12
C GLN A 401 -18.68 -47.24 28.21
N ASN A 402 -17.57 -47.98 28.38
CA ASN A 402 -17.49 -48.99 29.44
C ASN A 402 -17.52 -48.41 30.85
N VAL A 403 -17.15 -47.16 31.04
CA VAL A 403 -17.25 -46.40 32.31
C VAL A 403 -18.61 -45.77 32.51
N GLY A 404 -19.55 -45.86 31.53
CA GLY A 404 -20.94 -45.45 31.67
C GLY A 404 -21.34 -44.18 30.93
N MET A 405 -20.49 -43.62 30.07
CA MET A 405 -20.91 -42.51 29.22
C MET A 405 -21.89 -42.94 28.13
N THR A 406 -22.94 -42.17 27.94
CA THR A 406 -23.93 -42.42 26.89
C THR A 406 -23.39 -41.98 25.51
N GLU A 407 -23.88 -42.61 24.43
CA GLU A 407 -23.54 -42.20 23.06
C GLU A 407 -23.82 -40.71 22.79
N LYS A 408 -24.87 -40.17 23.36
CA LYS A 408 -25.22 -38.73 23.20
C LYS A 408 -24.19 -37.81 23.83
N GLU A 409 -23.65 -38.17 24.99
CA GLU A 409 -22.61 -37.41 25.67
C GLU A 409 -21.29 -37.47 24.92
N ILE A 410 -20.95 -38.65 24.38
CA ILE A 410 -19.76 -38.84 23.54
C ILE A 410 -19.87 -37.99 22.28
N ARG A 411 -20.97 -38.07 21.51
CA ARG A 411 -21.19 -37.25 20.32
C ARG A 411 -21.13 -35.75 20.63
N ARG A 412 -21.73 -35.30 21.74
CA ARG A 412 -21.70 -33.91 22.15
C ARG A 412 -20.26 -33.44 22.51
N SER A 413 -19.47 -34.30 23.14
CA SER A 413 -18.07 -34.04 23.45
C SER A 413 -17.23 -33.95 22.18
N ILE A 414 -17.42 -34.86 21.24
CA ILE A 414 -16.74 -34.83 19.93
C ILE A 414 -17.09 -33.53 19.17
N ASN A 415 -18.36 -33.19 19.04
CA ASN A 415 -18.79 -31.99 18.33
C ASN A 415 -18.21 -30.71 18.97
N SER A 416 -18.18 -30.62 20.29
CA SER A 416 -17.58 -29.47 21.00
C SER A 416 -16.07 -29.35 20.73
N GLN A 417 -15.36 -30.45 20.69
CA GLN A 417 -13.93 -30.48 20.36
C GLN A 417 -13.67 -30.10 18.91
N LEU A 418 -14.47 -30.66 17.98
CA LEU A 418 -14.39 -30.34 16.55
C LEU A 418 -14.59 -28.84 16.29
N LEU A 419 -15.64 -28.27 16.88
CA LEU A 419 -15.92 -26.83 16.73
C LEU A 419 -14.75 -25.97 17.25
N THR A 420 -14.18 -26.33 18.40
CA THR A 420 -13.07 -25.56 18.98
C THR A 420 -11.81 -25.66 18.10
N VAL A 421 -11.46 -26.87 17.63
CA VAL A 421 -10.32 -27.11 16.75
C VAL A 421 -10.49 -26.40 15.41
N PHE A 422 -11.73 -26.29 14.92
CA PHE A 422 -12.05 -25.62 13.65
C PHE A 422 -12.05 -24.09 13.78
N PHE A 423 -12.74 -23.55 14.79
CA PHE A 423 -12.91 -22.10 14.92
C PHE A 423 -11.67 -21.39 15.50
N LEU A 424 -10.85 -22.04 16.33
CA LEU A 424 -9.69 -21.41 16.94
C LEU A 424 -8.67 -20.87 15.89
N PRO A 425 -8.28 -21.64 14.86
CA PRO A 425 -7.41 -21.10 13.80
C PRO A 425 -8.07 -20.00 12.97
N LEU A 426 -9.39 -20.08 12.71
CA LEU A 426 -10.12 -19.06 11.95
C LEU A 426 -10.22 -17.74 12.72
N VAL A 427 -10.46 -17.79 14.03
CA VAL A 427 -10.43 -16.59 14.88
C VAL A 427 -9.01 -16.02 14.90
N GLY A 428 -7.98 -16.88 15.02
CA GLY A 428 -6.59 -16.47 14.91
C GLY A 428 -6.30 -15.78 13.57
N ALA A 429 -6.79 -16.31 12.46
CA ALA A 429 -6.65 -15.72 11.14
C ALA A 429 -7.33 -14.34 11.00
N GLY A 430 -8.49 -14.17 11.66
CA GLY A 430 -9.20 -12.89 11.66
C GLY A 430 -8.54 -11.82 12.55
N VAL A 431 -7.70 -12.23 13.52
CA VAL A 431 -6.92 -11.30 14.35
C VAL A 431 -5.63 -10.88 13.66
N HIS A 432 -5.02 -11.77 12.84
CA HIS A 432 -3.86 -11.46 12.00
C HIS A 432 -4.22 -10.50 10.88
#